data_a3f76df9d29677cafb2be3eca499fa89
#
_entry.id   a3f76df9d29677cafb2be3eca499fa89
#
_cell.length_a   1.000
_cell.length_b   1.000
_cell.length_c   1.000
_cell.angle_alpha   90.00
_cell.angle_beta   90.00
_cell.angle_gamma   90.00
#
_symmetry.space_group_name_H-M   'P 1'
#
loop_
_entity.id
_entity.type
_entity.pdbx_description
1 polymer ?
#
loop_
_entity_poly.entity_id
_entity_poly.type
_entity_poly.pdbx_seq_one_letter_code
_entity_poly.pdbx_strand_id
1 'polypeptide(L)'
;RGIDAILGGHTHDGVPAPTIVANGGGRTLVTNAGSNGKFLAVLDLDVKGGKVADFRYKLLPIFSDLLPADPAMGALIEKARAPYKARLEEKLAVTEGLLYRRGNFNGTFDQLLLDGLMAEKNAEIAFSPGFRWGTSLLPGEAITYEHLMDQTAVTYPWVTVNELTGEMIKTILEDVADNLFNPDPYYQQGGDMVRVGGLQYVCDPLAKMGGRISGM
;
A
#
# COMPACT_ATOMS: atom_id res chain seq x y z
N ARG A 1 -1.25 7.05 28.69
CA ARG A 1 -1.09 8.33 29.43
C ARG A 1 0.34 8.85 29.23
N GLY A 2 0.52 10.19 29.10
CA GLY A 2 1.84 10.79 28.96
C GLY A 2 2.43 10.72 27.55
N ILE A 3 1.62 10.51 26.51
CA ILE A 3 2.02 10.60 25.11
C ILE A 3 1.39 11.87 24.53
N ASP A 4 2.21 12.81 24.06
CA ASP A 4 1.74 14.07 23.49
C ASP A 4 1.47 13.95 22.00
N ALA A 5 2.27 13.16 21.27
CA ALA A 5 2.08 12.94 19.85
C ALA A 5 2.43 11.50 19.44
N ILE A 6 1.71 10.97 18.46
CA ILE A 6 1.97 9.70 17.77
C ILE A 6 2.21 10.03 16.30
N LEU A 7 3.40 9.70 15.81
CA LEU A 7 3.78 9.81 14.41
C LEU A 7 3.59 8.44 13.77
N GLY A 8 2.43 8.23 13.13
CA GLY A 8 2.08 7.01 12.45
C GLY A 8 2.75 6.88 11.08
N GLY A 9 2.71 5.69 10.50
CA GLY A 9 3.32 5.42 9.18
C GLY A 9 2.78 4.19 8.47
N HIS A 10 2.44 3.13 9.19
CA HIS A 10 2.12 1.82 8.64
C HIS A 10 0.93 1.81 7.66
N THR A 11 -0.09 2.62 7.89
CA THR A 11 -1.30 2.66 7.04
C THR A 11 -1.08 3.43 5.74
N HIS A 12 0.04 4.14 5.58
CA HIS A 12 0.38 4.99 4.44
C HIS A 12 -0.58 6.17 4.19
N ASP A 13 -1.39 6.54 5.18
CA ASP A 13 -2.37 7.62 5.05
C ASP A 13 -1.69 8.99 5.12
N GLY A 14 -2.09 9.90 4.25
CA GLY A 14 -1.72 11.32 4.36
C GLY A 14 -2.80 12.05 5.18
N VAL A 15 -2.48 12.36 6.44
CA VAL A 15 -3.41 13.01 7.37
C VAL A 15 -3.18 14.53 7.36
N PRO A 16 -4.07 15.33 6.74
CA PRO A 16 -3.85 16.78 6.56
C PRO A 16 -3.84 17.58 7.86
N ALA A 17 -4.54 17.09 8.88
CA ALA A 17 -4.56 17.68 10.23
C ALA A 17 -4.51 16.56 11.27
N PRO A 18 -3.83 16.75 12.42
CA PRO A 18 -3.77 15.73 13.44
C PRO A 18 -5.15 15.36 13.98
N THR A 19 -5.39 14.08 14.18
CA THR A 19 -6.53 13.65 15.00
C THR A 19 -6.19 13.89 16.47
N ILE A 20 -7.03 14.65 17.16
CA ILE A 20 -6.83 14.96 18.57
C ILE A 20 -7.61 13.96 19.42
N VAL A 21 -6.90 13.11 20.14
CA VAL A 21 -7.50 12.15 21.06
C VAL A 21 -7.43 12.67 22.48
N ALA A 22 -8.59 13.01 23.03
CA ALA A 22 -8.70 13.40 24.45
C ALA A 22 -8.63 12.15 25.33
N ASN A 23 -7.86 12.21 26.39
CA ASN A 23 -7.72 11.12 27.38
C ASN A 23 -7.64 11.70 28.82
N GLY A 24 -7.74 10.83 29.82
CA GLY A 24 -7.73 11.25 31.24
C GLY A 24 -6.42 11.91 31.72
N GLY A 25 -5.43 12.10 30.88
CA GLY A 25 -4.16 12.78 31.18
C GLY A 25 -3.89 13.99 30.30
N GLY A 26 -4.81 14.35 29.40
CA GLY A 26 -4.66 15.45 28.45
C GLY A 26 -5.13 15.09 27.03
N ARG A 27 -4.38 15.51 26.05
CA ARG A 27 -4.63 15.20 24.63
C ARG A 27 -3.40 14.56 23.99
N THR A 28 -3.63 13.68 23.02
CA THR A 28 -2.60 13.09 22.17
C THR A 28 -2.88 13.46 20.72
N LEU A 29 -1.88 13.97 20.00
CA LEU A 29 -1.96 14.23 18.57
C LEU A 29 -1.61 12.96 17.81
N VAL A 30 -2.44 12.53 16.89
CA VAL A 30 -2.16 11.37 16.03
C VAL A 30 -2.04 11.85 14.59
N THR A 31 -0.89 11.61 13.96
CA THR A 31 -0.58 12.04 12.60
C THR A 31 -0.03 10.90 11.77
N ASN A 32 -0.12 11.03 10.46
CA ASN A 32 0.53 10.15 9.50
C ASN A 32 0.90 10.97 8.25
N ALA A 33 2.14 10.87 7.81
CA ALA A 33 2.67 11.66 6.68
C ALA A 33 2.61 10.91 5.33
N GLY A 34 1.76 9.92 5.19
CA GLY A 34 1.68 9.14 3.97
C GLY A 34 2.84 8.15 3.81
N SER A 35 3.27 7.95 2.60
CA SER A 35 4.33 7.00 2.25
C SER A 35 5.18 7.48 1.08
N ASN A 36 6.33 6.84 0.88
CA ASN A 36 7.19 7.02 -0.29
C ASN A 36 7.67 8.46 -0.51
N GLY A 37 7.83 9.26 0.55
CA GLY A 37 8.26 10.65 0.46
C GLY A 37 7.28 11.59 -0.25
N LYS A 38 6.01 11.20 -0.42
CA LYS A 38 5.00 12.05 -1.07
C LYS A 38 4.63 13.28 -0.27
N PHE A 39 4.80 13.21 1.04
CA PHE A 39 4.50 14.30 1.97
C PHE A 39 5.61 14.45 3.01
N LEU A 40 5.76 15.69 3.49
CA LEU A 40 6.55 16.04 4.66
C LEU A 40 5.61 16.62 5.72
N ALA A 41 5.49 15.96 6.86
CA ALA A 41 4.78 16.52 8.00
C ALA A 41 5.73 17.41 8.81
N VAL A 42 5.28 18.62 9.12
CA VAL A 42 5.96 19.55 10.00
C VAL A 42 5.09 19.75 11.24
N LEU A 43 5.63 19.40 12.41
CA LEU A 43 4.96 19.55 13.70
C LEU A 43 5.80 20.43 14.62
N ASP A 44 5.35 21.68 14.85
CA ASP A 44 5.94 22.59 15.81
C ASP A 44 5.20 22.47 17.15
N LEU A 45 5.91 22.28 18.23
CA LEU A 45 5.34 22.16 19.58
C LEU A 45 5.76 23.36 20.45
N ASP A 46 4.78 24.03 21.06
CA ASP A 46 5.04 25.01 22.12
C ASP A 46 5.03 24.29 23.47
N VAL A 47 6.21 24.20 24.11
CA VAL A 47 6.38 23.48 25.37
C VAL A 47 6.55 24.46 26.53
N LYS A 48 5.65 24.40 27.52
CA LYS A 48 5.65 25.21 28.73
C LYS A 48 5.53 24.33 29.97
N GLY A 49 6.45 24.48 30.90
CA GLY A 49 6.43 23.70 32.15
C GLY A 49 6.48 22.18 31.93
N GLY A 50 7.22 21.73 30.93
CA GLY A 50 7.32 20.28 30.58
C GLY A 50 6.07 19.68 29.94
N LYS A 51 5.14 20.50 29.46
CA LYS A 51 3.91 20.06 28.78
C LYS A 51 3.74 20.77 27.44
N VAL A 52 3.15 20.09 26.46
CA VAL A 52 2.77 20.70 25.19
C VAL A 52 1.56 21.60 25.43
N ALA A 53 1.80 22.93 25.41
CA ALA A 53 0.76 23.94 25.58
C ALA A 53 -0.01 24.17 24.28
N ASP A 54 0.70 24.24 23.14
CA ASP A 54 0.12 24.46 21.83
C ASP A 54 0.94 23.74 20.74
N PHE A 55 0.40 23.65 19.52
CA PHE A 55 1.06 23.06 18.38
C PHE A 55 0.64 23.70 17.05
N ARG A 56 1.51 23.60 16.06
CA ARG A 56 1.19 23.87 14.65
C ARG A 56 1.56 22.66 13.83
N TYR A 57 0.69 22.27 12.90
CA TYR A 57 0.90 21.14 12.01
C TYR A 57 0.72 21.56 10.56
N LYS A 58 1.55 21.03 9.68
CA LYS A 58 1.41 21.16 8.23
C LYS A 58 1.79 19.84 7.60
N LEU A 59 0.99 19.36 6.65
CA LEU A 59 1.33 18.28 5.75
C LEU A 59 1.65 18.90 4.38
N LEU A 60 2.93 18.91 4.01
CA LEU A 60 3.41 19.52 2.79
C LEU A 60 3.54 18.46 1.69
N PRO A 61 2.83 18.56 0.57
CA PRO A 61 3.04 17.68 -0.56
C PRO A 61 4.41 17.96 -1.20
N ILE A 62 5.10 16.90 -1.58
CA ILE A 62 6.41 16.96 -2.24
C ILE A 62 6.21 16.72 -3.74
N PHE A 63 6.46 17.76 -4.52
CA PHE A 63 6.41 17.70 -5.98
C PHE A 63 7.84 17.77 -6.52
N SER A 64 8.32 16.68 -7.12
CA SER A 64 9.68 16.57 -7.67
C SER A 64 9.95 17.62 -8.76
N ASP A 65 8.92 18.04 -9.49
CA ASP A 65 9.04 19.05 -10.57
C ASP A 65 9.15 20.48 -10.03
N LEU A 66 8.80 20.71 -8.76
CA LEU A 66 8.82 22.04 -8.13
C LEU A 66 9.99 22.23 -7.17
N LEU A 67 10.60 21.12 -6.71
CA LEU A 67 11.68 21.16 -5.75
C LEU A 67 12.98 20.65 -6.39
N PRO A 68 14.09 21.42 -6.31
CA PRO A 68 15.38 20.92 -6.76
C PRO A 68 15.80 19.74 -5.89
N ALA A 69 16.28 18.67 -6.53
CA ALA A 69 16.85 17.54 -5.83
C ALA A 69 18.14 17.93 -5.08
N ASP A 70 18.38 17.38 -3.91
CA ASP A 70 19.64 17.52 -3.22
C ASP A 70 20.78 16.87 -4.03
N PRO A 71 21.84 17.60 -4.41
CA PRO A 71 22.88 17.07 -5.27
C PRO A 71 23.68 15.92 -4.64
N ALA A 72 23.89 15.94 -3.32
CA ALA A 72 24.64 14.89 -2.61
C ALA A 72 23.82 13.61 -2.56
N MET A 73 22.51 13.71 -2.28
CA MET A 73 21.60 12.58 -2.34
C MET A 73 21.48 12.02 -3.76
N GLY A 74 21.37 12.89 -4.76
CA GLY A 74 21.36 12.49 -6.17
C GLY A 74 22.59 11.68 -6.56
N ALA A 75 23.78 12.14 -6.18
CA ALA A 75 25.04 11.43 -6.43
C ALA A 75 25.10 10.07 -5.71
N LEU A 76 24.59 9.98 -4.48
CA LEU A 76 24.50 8.74 -3.74
C LEU A 76 23.57 7.73 -4.43
N ILE A 77 22.40 8.18 -4.87
CA ILE A 77 21.43 7.35 -5.60
C ILE A 77 22.06 6.83 -6.91
N GLU A 78 22.66 7.70 -7.72
CA GLU A 78 23.32 7.29 -8.96
C GLU A 78 24.44 6.26 -8.70
N LYS A 79 25.27 6.47 -7.69
CA LYS A 79 26.30 5.51 -7.31
C LYS A 79 25.73 4.16 -6.91
N ALA A 80 24.65 4.15 -6.12
CA ALA A 80 24.01 2.91 -5.67
C ALA A 80 23.33 2.17 -6.83
N ARG A 81 22.74 2.90 -7.78
CA ARG A 81 22.00 2.35 -8.92
C ARG A 81 22.92 1.91 -10.08
N ALA A 82 24.11 2.51 -10.21
CA ALA A 82 25.01 2.30 -11.36
C ALA A 82 25.25 0.83 -11.73
N PRO A 83 25.49 -0.11 -10.80
CA PRO A 83 25.69 -1.52 -11.13
C PRO A 83 24.47 -2.22 -11.74
N TYR A 84 23.28 -1.68 -11.50
CA TYR A 84 22.00 -2.29 -11.88
C TYR A 84 21.28 -1.53 -12.97
N LYS A 85 21.74 -0.33 -13.34
CA LYS A 85 21.03 0.62 -14.18
C LYS A 85 20.56 0.02 -15.50
N ALA A 86 21.45 -0.65 -16.23
CA ALA A 86 21.13 -1.29 -17.50
C ALA A 86 19.99 -2.31 -17.39
N ARG A 87 19.98 -3.08 -16.27
CA ARG A 87 18.92 -4.06 -16.02
C ARG A 87 17.61 -3.40 -15.61
N LEU A 88 17.67 -2.37 -14.75
CA LEU A 88 16.48 -1.67 -14.26
C LEU A 88 15.76 -0.92 -15.39
N GLU A 89 16.51 -0.33 -16.32
CA GLU A 89 15.99 0.42 -17.46
C GLU A 89 15.57 -0.45 -18.66
N GLU A 90 15.79 -1.77 -18.59
CA GLU A 90 15.38 -2.70 -19.62
C GLU A 90 13.87 -2.61 -19.87
N LYS A 91 13.48 -2.27 -21.08
CA LYS A 91 12.08 -2.19 -21.51
C LYS A 91 11.55 -3.59 -21.80
N LEU A 92 10.51 -3.97 -21.10
CA LEU A 92 9.87 -5.29 -21.23
C LEU A 92 8.68 -5.23 -22.18
N ALA A 93 7.87 -4.17 -22.09
CA ALA A 93 6.66 -3.96 -22.88
C ALA A 93 6.27 -2.48 -22.90
N VAL A 94 5.18 -2.18 -23.60
CA VAL A 94 4.49 -0.88 -23.55
C VAL A 94 3.04 -1.13 -23.15
N THR A 95 2.51 -0.34 -22.22
CA THR A 95 1.12 -0.49 -21.81
C THR A 95 0.18 0.30 -22.71
N GLU A 96 -0.96 -0.29 -23.08
CA GLU A 96 -2.02 0.39 -23.82
C GLU A 96 -3.01 1.12 -22.91
N GLY A 97 -3.07 0.72 -21.64
CA GLY A 97 -3.97 1.27 -20.64
C GLY A 97 -3.26 1.71 -19.36
N LEU A 98 -4.00 2.34 -18.45
CA LEU A 98 -3.50 2.67 -17.12
C LEU A 98 -3.21 1.40 -16.34
N LEU A 99 -1.97 1.24 -15.86
CA LEU A 99 -1.59 0.17 -14.95
C LEU A 99 -1.39 0.72 -13.53
N TYR A 100 -2.04 0.09 -12.54
CA TYR A 100 -1.95 0.49 -11.13
C TYR A 100 -2.29 -0.69 -10.19
N ARG A 101 -1.85 -0.57 -8.93
CA ARG A 101 -2.12 -1.52 -7.84
C ARG A 101 -2.73 -0.85 -6.61
N ARG A 102 -3.49 0.21 -6.77
CA ARG A 102 -4.08 0.94 -5.63
C ARG A 102 -5.56 0.62 -5.47
N GLY A 103 -6.02 0.65 -4.20
CA GLY A 103 -7.38 0.29 -3.84
C GLY A 103 -7.47 -1.05 -3.11
N ASN A 104 -8.63 -1.34 -2.56
CA ASN A 104 -8.83 -2.53 -1.72
C ASN A 104 -8.96 -3.82 -2.55
N PHE A 105 -9.20 -3.73 -3.84
CA PHE A 105 -9.37 -4.86 -4.76
C PHE A 105 -8.38 -4.77 -5.92
N ASN A 106 -8.48 -5.68 -6.90
CA ASN A 106 -7.57 -5.72 -8.04
C ASN A 106 -7.49 -4.38 -8.78
N GLY A 107 -6.26 -3.90 -8.98
CA GLY A 107 -5.95 -2.93 -10.00
C GLY A 107 -5.54 -3.62 -11.31
N THR A 108 -5.34 -2.84 -12.36
CA THR A 108 -4.99 -3.37 -13.69
C THR A 108 -3.58 -3.99 -13.72
N PHE A 109 -2.65 -3.50 -12.90
CA PHE A 109 -1.34 -4.14 -12.78
C PHE A 109 -1.43 -5.46 -11.98
N ASP A 110 -2.34 -5.55 -10.99
CA ASP A 110 -2.61 -6.81 -10.30
C ASP A 110 -3.11 -7.86 -11.28
N GLN A 111 -4.02 -7.50 -12.20
CA GLN A 111 -4.53 -8.43 -13.19
C GLN A 111 -3.42 -8.96 -14.11
N LEU A 112 -2.53 -8.08 -14.57
CA LEU A 112 -1.37 -8.49 -15.38
C LEU A 112 -0.49 -9.52 -14.65
N LEU A 113 -0.22 -9.31 -13.36
CA LEU A 113 0.57 -10.23 -12.54
C LEU A 113 -0.15 -11.56 -12.33
N LEU A 114 -1.45 -11.54 -12.08
CA LEU A 114 -2.27 -12.74 -11.88
C LEU A 114 -2.37 -13.56 -13.15
N ASP A 115 -2.57 -12.92 -14.28
CA ASP A 115 -2.60 -13.60 -15.60
C ASP A 115 -1.24 -14.27 -15.90
N GLY A 116 -0.13 -13.57 -15.58
CA GLY A 116 1.21 -14.14 -15.70
C GLY A 116 1.42 -15.35 -14.79
N LEU A 117 0.96 -15.29 -13.53
CA LEU A 117 1.05 -16.42 -12.60
C LEU A 117 0.24 -17.62 -13.07
N MET A 118 -0.99 -17.41 -13.52
CA MET A 118 -1.85 -18.49 -14.03
C MET A 118 -1.24 -19.14 -15.27
N ALA A 119 -0.75 -18.34 -16.21
CA ALA A 119 -0.12 -18.85 -17.43
C ALA A 119 1.16 -19.64 -17.14
N GLU A 120 2.05 -19.11 -16.29
CA GLU A 120 3.35 -19.72 -15.97
C GLU A 120 3.20 -21.02 -15.16
N LYS A 121 2.20 -21.08 -14.29
CA LYS A 121 1.97 -22.24 -13.40
C LYS A 121 0.87 -23.16 -13.87
N ASN A 122 0.20 -22.86 -15.00
CA ASN A 122 -0.96 -23.59 -15.49
C ASN A 122 -2.01 -23.80 -14.39
N ALA A 123 -2.29 -22.72 -13.65
CA ALA A 123 -3.24 -22.72 -12.56
C ALA A 123 -4.57 -22.09 -12.98
N GLU A 124 -5.68 -22.58 -12.44
CA GLU A 124 -7.02 -22.06 -12.72
C GLU A 124 -7.28 -20.75 -11.99
N ILE A 125 -6.68 -20.60 -10.80
CA ILE A 125 -6.83 -19.43 -9.91
C ILE A 125 -5.45 -19.00 -9.43
N ALA A 126 -5.21 -17.70 -9.39
CA ALA A 126 -4.02 -17.13 -8.79
C ALA A 126 -4.38 -16.16 -7.66
N PHE A 127 -3.58 -16.18 -6.61
CA PHE A 127 -3.63 -15.21 -5.53
C PHE A 127 -2.31 -14.43 -5.47
N SER A 128 -2.41 -13.12 -5.25
CA SER A 128 -1.27 -12.25 -4.97
C SER A 128 -1.59 -11.38 -3.76
N PRO A 129 -0.61 -11.10 -2.89
CA PRO A 129 -0.83 -10.19 -1.77
C PRO A 129 -1.36 -8.84 -2.23
N GLY A 130 -2.29 -8.27 -1.45
CA GLY A 130 -2.82 -6.94 -1.70
C GLY A 130 -1.82 -5.87 -1.28
N PHE A 131 -1.24 -5.15 -2.24
CA PHE A 131 -0.35 -4.03 -2.01
C PHE A 131 -0.94 -2.73 -2.56
N ARG A 132 -0.71 -1.62 -1.84
CA ARG A 132 -1.14 -0.27 -2.23
C ARG A 132 0.01 0.63 -2.66
N TRP A 133 1.19 0.10 -2.85
CA TRP A 133 2.36 0.84 -3.32
C TRP A 133 2.71 0.47 -4.75
N GLY A 134 3.78 1.05 -5.23
CA GLY A 134 4.19 0.95 -6.60
C GLY A 134 3.79 2.19 -7.40
N THR A 135 4.42 2.36 -8.53
CA THR A 135 4.11 3.43 -9.48
C THR A 135 2.93 3.04 -10.37
N SER A 136 2.15 4.03 -10.76
CA SER A 136 1.18 3.87 -11.84
C SER A 136 1.85 4.17 -13.17
N LEU A 137 1.48 3.46 -14.24
CA LEU A 137 1.95 3.69 -15.60
C LEU A 137 0.79 4.16 -16.46
N LEU A 138 0.99 5.26 -17.17
CA LEU A 138 -0.01 5.82 -18.08
C LEU A 138 0.00 5.09 -19.43
N PRO A 139 -1.09 5.16 -20.21
CA PRO A 139 -1.13 4.60 -21.55
C PRO A 139 0.02 5.07 -22.42
N GLY A 140 0.69 4.16 -23.11
CA GLY A 140 1.84 4.42 -23.95
C GLY A 140 3.19 4.42 -23.23
N GLU A 141 3.22 4.31 -21.90
CA GLU A 141 4.48 4.23 -21.16
C GLU A 141 5.11 2.83 -21.24
N ALA A 142 6.44 2.82 -21.19
CA ALA A 142 7.20 1.57 -21.17
C ALA A 142 7.14 0.94 -19.78
N ILE A 143 6.82 -0.35 -19.74
CA ILE A 143 7.01 -1.19 -18.56
C ILE A 143 8.48 -1.59 -18.54
N THR A 144 9.23 -1.11 -17.56
CA THR A 144 10.64 -1.49 -17.36
C THR A 144 10.79 -2.60 -16.35
N TYR A 145 11.99 -3.20 -16.29
CA TYR A 145 12.29 -4.18 -15.26
C TYR A 145 12.19 -3.57 -13.85
N GLU A 146 12.54 -2.29 -13.68
CA GLU A 146 12.36 -1.58 -12.41
C GLU A 146 10.87 -1.49 -12.02
N HIS A 147 9.98 -1.16 -12.94
CA HIS A 147 8.55 -1.14 -12.68
C HIS A 147 8.04 -2.51 -12.24
N LEU A 148 8.51 -3.59 -12.88
CA LEU A 148 8.16 -4.95 -12.48
C LEU A 148 8.65 -5.26 -11.07
N MET A 149 9.91 -4.93 -10.74
CA MET A 149 10.47 -5.14 -9.40
C MET A 149 9.72 -4.33 -8.34
N ASP A 150 9.35 -3.08 -8.62
CA ASP A 150 8.59 -2.22 -7.73
C ASP A 150 7.18 -2.79 -7.46
N GLN A 151 6.52 -3.30 -8.50
CA GLN A 151 5.19 -3.88 -8.39
C GLN A 151 5.17 -5.28 -7.74
N THR A 152 6.28 -6.03 -7.84
CA THR A 152 6.43 -7.37 -7.30
C THR A 152 7.35 -7.43 -6.08
N ALA A 153 7.63 -6.29 -5.44
CA ALA A 153 8.46 -6.19 -4.23
C ALA A 153 7.77 -6.86 -3.05
N VAL A 154 7.82 -8.19 -3.04
CA VAL A 154 7.26 -9.07 -2.01
C VAL A 154 8.38 -9.71 -1.19
N THR A 155 8.05 -10.08 0.04
CA THR A 155 9.01 -10.70 0.96
C THR A 155 9.41 -12.11 0.56
N TYR A 156 8.60 -12.79 -0.24
CA TYR A 156 8.81 -14.17 -0.64
C TYR A 156 9.12 -14.27 -2.14
N PRO A 157 10.29 -14.80 -2.52
CA PRO A 157 10.69 -14.88 -3.92
C PRO A 157 10.17 -16.12 -4.66
N TRP A 158 9.32 -16.91 -4.04
CA TRP A 158 8.78 -18.15 -4.61
C TRP A 158 7.25 -18.08 -4.73
N VAL A 159 6.73 -18.89 -5.64
CA VAL A 159 5.31 -19.13 -5.85
C VAL A 159 5.01 -20.57 -5.45
N THR A 160 3.93 -20.77 -4.71
CA THR A 160 3.41 -22.10 -4.36
C THR A 160 2.24 -22.46 -5.26
N VAL A 161 2.10 -23.74 -5.57
CA VAL A 161 0.92 -24.31 -6.26
C VAL A 161 0.29 -25.31 -5.31
N ASN A 162 -1.00 -25.14 -5.02
CA ASN A 162 -1.74 -25.96 -4.08
C ASN A 162 -3.13 -26.30 -4.65
N GLU A 163 -3.68 -27.43 -4.27
CA GLU A 163 -5.08 -27.76 -4.50
C GLU A 163 -5.90 -27.27 -3.31
N LEU A 164 -6.92 -26.44 -3.56
CA LEU A 164 -7.81 -25.88 -2.56
C LEU A 164 -9.26 -26.16 -2.95
N THR A 165 -10.10 -26.42 -1.96
CA THR A 165 -11.56 -26.47 -2.19
C THR A 165 -12.14 -25.04 -2.27
N GLY A 166 -13.28 -24.88 -2.94
CA GLY A 166 -13.99 -23.60 -2.98
C GLY A 166 -14.35 -23.09 -1.58
N GLU A 167 -14.64 -23.98 -0.64
CA GLU A 167 -14.89 -23.62 0.76
C GLU A 167 -13.64 -23.02 1.44
N MET A 168 -12.47 -23.62 1.21
CA MET A 168 -11.20 -23.06 1.72
C MET A 168 -10.91 -21.69 1.12
N ILE A 169 -11.13 -21.52 -0.19
CA ILE A 169 -10.95 -20.24 -0.87
C ILE A 169 -11.89 -19.20 -0.27
N LYS A 170 -13.17 -19.54 -0.10
CA LYS A 170 -14.13 -18.65 0.57
C LYS A 170 -13.66 -18.25 1.98
N THR A 171 -13.22 -19.22 2.77
CA THR A 171 -12.72 -18.98 4.14
C THR A 171 -11.54 -18.00 4.14
N ILE A 172 -10.58 -18.15 3.23
CA ILE A 172 -9.44 -17.23 3.08
C ILE A 172 -9.93 -15.81 2.74
N LEU A 173 -10.86 -15.68 1.79
CA LEU A 173 -11.39 -14.38 1.39
C LEU A 173 -12.19 -13.71 2.52
N GLU A 174 -12.97 -14.48 3.29
CA GLU A 174 -13.72 -13.97 4.44
C GLU A 174 -12.79 -13.49 5.57
N ASP A 175 -11.71 -14.22 5.85
CA ASP A 175 -10.72 -13.86 6.86
C ASP A 175 -10.01 -12.54 6.49
N VAL A 176 -9.57 -12.42 5.23
CA VAL A 176 -8.96 -11.18 4.73
C VAL A 176 -9.98 -10.02 4.73
N ALA A 177 -11.23 -10.27 4.36
CA ALA A 177 -12.27 -9.25 4.41
C ALA A 177 -12.56 -8.79 5.84
N ASP A 178 -12.44 -9.68 6.84
CA ASP A 178 -12.61 -9.30 8.25
C ASP A 178 -11.49 -8.39 8.74
N ASN A 179 -10.26 -8.57 8.28
CA ASN A 179 -9.15 -7.66 8.57
C ASN A 179 -9.39 -6.22 8.07
N LEU A 180 -10.21 -6.04 7.02
CA LEU A 180 -10.51 -4.72 6.46
C LEU A 180 -11.81 -4.12 7.03
N PHE A 181 -12.83 -4.95 7.20
CA PHE A 181 -14.21 -4.50 7.39
C PHE A 181 -14.80 -4.88 8.76
N ASN A 182 -13.99 -5.38 9.69
CA ASN A 182 -14.47 -5.64 11.06
C ASN A 182 -14.95 -4.32 11.69
N PRO A 183 -16.13 -4.27 12.30
CA PRO A 183 -16.63 -3.05 12.96
C PRO A 183 -15.80 -2.65 14.20
N ASP A 184 -15.07 -3.58 14.82
CA ASP A 184 -14.13 -3.28 15.88
C ASP A 184 -12.75 -2.99 15.29
N PRO A 185 -12.21 -1.75 15.44
CA PRO A 185 -10.93 -1.37 14.86
C PRO A 185 -9.73 -2.16 15.41
N TYR A 186 -9.85 -2.79 16.57
CA TYR A 186 -8.78 -3.64 17.12
C TYR A 186 -8.58 -4.93 16.32
N TYR A 187 -9.59 -5.37 15.56
CA TYR A 187 -9.50 -6.52 14.65
C TYR A 187 -9.12 -6.12 13.23
N GLN A 188 -9.10 -4.83 12.92
CA GLN A 188 -8.62 -4.34 11.62
C GLN A 188 -7.10 -4.29 11.61
N GLN A 189 -6.47 -5.32 11.08
CA GLN A 189 -5.00 -5.38 10.98
C GLN A 189 -4.45 -4.56 9.80
N GLY A 190 -5.33 -4.00 8.98
CA GLY A 190 -4.98 -3.23 7.81
C GLY A 190 -4.69 -4.11 6.59
N GLY A 191 -4.13 -3.50 5.56
CA GLY A 191 -3.88 -4.14 4.28
C GLY A 191 -5.01 -3.95 3.28
N ASP A 192 -5.05 -4.81 2.29
CA ASP A 192 -6.06 -4.86 1.24
C ASP A 192 -6.58 -6.29 1.08
N MET A 193 -7.66 -6.45 0.30
CA MET A 193 -8.07 -7.77 -0.15
C MET A 193 -6.94 -8.43 -0.93
N VAL A 194 -6.77 -9.73 -0.74
CA VAL A 194 -5.91 -10.52 -1.63
C VAL A 194 -6.36 -10.34 -3.07
N ARG A 195 -5.42 -10.18 -3.98
CA ARG A 195 -5.71 -10.05 -5.42
C ARG A 195 -6.00 -11.43 -5.98
N VAL A 196 -7.05 -11.54 -6.76
CA VAL A 196 -7.55 -12.83 -7.26
C VAL A 196 -7.67 -12.79 -8.77
N GLY A 197 -7.05 -13.76 -9.45
CA GLY A 197 -7.22 -14.05 -10.88
C GLY A 197 -7.93 -15.37 -11.07
N GLY A 198 -8.70 -15.50 -12.17
CA GLY A 198 -9.41 -16.73 -12.51
C GLY A 198 -10.71 -16.99 -11.73
N LEU A 199 -11.02 -16.17 -10.74
CA LEU A 199 -12.21 -16.28 -9.91
C LEU A 199 -12.90 -14.93 -9.78
N GLN A 200 -14.22 -14.91 -9.85
CA GLN A 200 -15.06 -13.76 -9.54
C GLN A 200 -15.82 -14.00 -8.23
N TYR A 201 -16.05 -12.94 -7.47
CA TYR A 201 -16.86 -12.99 -6.26
C TYR A 201 -17.46 -11.62 -5.95
N VAL A 202 -18.46 -11.60 -5.10
CA VAL A 202 -19.06 -10.38 -4.55
C VAL A 202 -18.65 -10.27 -3.09
N CYS A 203 -18.21 -9.06 -2.68
CA CYS A 203 -17.91 -8.74 -1.28
C CYS A 203 -18.91 -7.70 -0.77
N ASP A 204 -19.63 -8.03 0.29
CA ASP A 204 -20.43 -7.08 1.07
C ASP A 204 -19.68 -6.69 2.36
N PRO A 205 -19.06 -5.50 2.42
CA PRO A 205 -18.30 -5.06 3.58
C PRO A 205 -19.13 -4.93 4.86
N LEU A 206 -20.45 -4.73 4.74
CA LEU A 206 -21.35 -4.52 5.89
C LEU A 206 -21.90 -5.84 6.46
N ALA A 207 -21.77 -6.93 5.73
CA ALA A 207 -22.17 -8.24 6.23
C ALA A 207 -21.27 -8.71 7.38
N LYS A 208 -21.78 -9.64 8.18
CA LYS A 208 -20.97 -10.29 9.21
C LYS A 208 -19.91 -11.20 8.55
N MET A 209 -18.81 -11.42 9.26
CA MET A 209 -17.79 -12.41 8.91
C MET A 209 -18.45 -13.76 8.58
N GLY A 210 -17.99 -14.39 7.50
CA GLY A 210 -18.57 -15.63 6.95
C GLY A 210 -19.71 -15.41 5.94
N GLY A 211 -20.27 -14.20 5.89
CA GLY A 211 -21.31 -13.81 4.92
C GLY A 211 -20.93 -12.66 4.00
N ARG A 212 -19.69 -12.18 4.04
CA ARG A 212 -19.23 -11.08 3.19
C ARG A 212 -18.94 -11.52 1.76
N ILE A 213 -18.49 -12.76 1.59
CA ILE A 213 -18.11 -13.28 0.26
C ILE A 213 -19.19 -14.20 -0.27
N SER A 214 -19.66 -13.90 -1.49
CA SER A 214 -20.70 -14.65 -2.18
C SER A 214 -20.50 -14.65 -3.69
N GLY A 215 -21.29 -15.43 -4.42
CA GLY A 215 -21.29 -15.44 -5.89
C GLY A 215 -19.97 -15.91 -6.51
N MET A 216 -19.27 -16.80 -5.83
CA MET A 216 -18.05 -17.43 -6.35
C MET A 216 -18.37 -18.45 -7.43
#